data_3794ff73bf9617a2462ce93b0cae6446
#
_entry.id   3794ff73bf9617a2462ce93b0cae6446
#
_cell.length_a   1.000
_cell.length_b   1.000
_cell.length_c   1.000
_cell.angle_alpha   90.00
_cell.angle_beta   90.00
_cell.angle_gamma   90.00
#
_symmetry.space_group_name_H-M   'P 1'
#
loop_
_entity.id
_entity.type
_entity.pdbx_description
1 polymer ?
#
loop_
_entity_poly.entity_id
_entity_poly.type
_entity_poly.pdbx_seq_one_letter_code
_entity_poly.pdbx_strand_id
1 'polypeptide(L)'
;MDLLPIGQFARLSRLSVKQLRHYADLGLLPPAHVDDDTGYRYYHPSQARQAMSIGLLRSLDVPLAVIAQVLSGTAGALGQVRDDLDSELRRRRRTLAALEKVMADGLPSAQVRMVEESPAWSR
;
A
#
# COMPACT_ATOMS: atom_id res chain seq x y z
N MET A 1 -11.04 -10.10 -30.22
CA MET A 1 -10.68 -9.85 -28.81
C MET A 1 -9.84 -8.62 -28.73
N ASP A 2 -10.32 -7.69 -27.98
CA ASP A 2 -9.72 -6.37 -27.92
C ASP A 2 -8.72 -6.28 -26.77
N LEU A 3 -7.60 -6.97 -26.96
CA LEU A 3 -6.52 -6.88 -25.98
C LEU A 3 -5.82 -5.53 -26.13
N LEU A 4 -5.40 -4.98 -25.01
CA LEU A 4 -4.71 -3.70 -24.97
C LEU A 4 -3.20 -3.92 -24.82
N PRO A 5 -2.38 -3.21 -25.61
CA PRO A 5 -0.95 -3.19 -25.35
C PRO A 5 -0.69 -2.65 -23.94
N ILE A 6 0.42 -3.09 -23.35
CA ILE A 6 0.73 -2.74 -21.97
C ILE A 6 0.73 -1.22 -21.70
N GLY A 7 1.17 -0.41 -22.67
CA GLY A 7 1.17 1.05 -22.52
C GLY A 7 -0.24 1.63 -22.40
N GLN A 8 -1.17 1.11 -23.21
CA GLN A 8 -2.56 1.56 -23.13
C GLN A 8 -3.24 1.05 -21.87
N PHE A 9 -2.95 -0.20 -21.49
CA PHE A 9 -3.49 -0.76 -20.25
C PHE A 9 -2.97 0.01 -19.03
N ALA A 10 -1.73 0.44 -19.07
CA ALA A 10 -1.15 1.26 -17.99
C ALA A 10 -1.96 2.54 -17.80
N ARG A 11 -2.31 3.21 -18.88
CA ARG A 11 -3.12 4.43 -18.80
C ARG A 11 -4.51 4.14 -18.24
N LEU A 12 -5.12 3.04 -18.67
CA LEU A 12 -6.45 2.66 -18.20
C LEU A 12 -6.45 2.33 -16.71
N SER A 13 -5.43 1.63 -16.24
CA SER A 13 -5.35 1.15 -14.86
C SER A 13 -4.66 2.15 -13.92
N ARG A 14 -4.11 3.22 -14.46
CA ARG A 14 -3.36 4.25 -13.71
C ARG A 14 -2.12 3.68 -13.02
N LEU A 15 -1.52 2.68 -13.63
CA LEU A 15 -0.25 2.12 -13.20
C LEU A 15 0.80 2.41 -14.26
N SER A 16 2.07 2.37 -13.87
CA SER A 16 3.15 2.49 -14.85
C SER A 16 3.39 1.14 -15.51
N VAL A 17 4.01 1.17 -16.68
CA VAL A 17 4.42 -0.05 -17.36
C VAL A 17 5.38 -0.86 -16.47
N LYS A 18 6.25 -0.17 -15.75
CA LYS A 18 7.18 -0.83 -14.83
C LYS A 18 6.46 -1.58 -13.73
N GLN A 19 5.42 -0.95 -13.15
CA GLN A 19 4.60 -1.60 -12.12
C GLN A 19 3.88 -2.81 -12.67
N LEU A 20 3.30 -2.69 -13.87
CA LEU A 20 2.60 -3.81 -14.50
C LEU A 20 3.53 -4.99 -14.75
N ARG A 21 4.75 -4.73 -15.22
CA ARG A 21 5.73 -5.79 -15.41
C ARG A 21 6.11 -6.45 -14.10
N HIS A 22 6.29 -5.65 -13.07
CA HIS A 22 6.61 -6.16 -11.74
C HIS A 22 5.51 -7.07 -11.20
N TYR A 23 4.26 -6.64 -11.33
CA TYR A 23 3.13 -7.42 -10.83
C TYR A 23 2.92 -8.69 -11.66
N ALA A 24 3.24 -8.66 -12.95
CA ALA A 24 3.22 -9.86 -13.76
C ALA A 24 4.29 -10.86 -13.30
N ASP A 25 5.50 -10.36 -13.02
CA ASP A 25 6.60 -11.19 -12.55
C ASP A 25 6.29 -11.84 -11.19
N LEU A 26 5.52 -11.15 -10.36
CA LEU A 26 5.09 -11.67 -9.07
C LEU A 26 3.89 -12.62 -9.17
N GLY A 27 3.31 -12.77 -10.35
CA GLY A 27 2.13 -13.60 -10.53
C GLY A 27 0.83 -12.97 -10.06
N LEU A 28 0.85 -11.69 -9.68
CA LEU A 28 -0.36 -11.00 -9.21
C LEU A 28 -1.27 -10.58 -10.36
N LEU A 29 -0.69 -10.17 -11.47
CA LEU A 29 -1.45 -9.71 -12.62
C LEU A 29 -0.75 -10.17 -13.91
N PRO A 30 -0.92 -11.43 -14.28
CA PRO A 30 -0.29 -11.93 -15.53
C PRO A 30 -0.95 -11.30 -16.74
N PRO A 31 -0.19 -11.00 -17.80
CA PRO A 31 -0.77 -10.52 -19.03
C PRO A 31 -1.68 -11.58 -19.66
N ALA A 32 -2.70 -11.14 -20.39
CA ALA A 32 -3.59 -12.05 -21.09
C ALA A 32 -2.90 -12.74 -22.25
N HIS A 33 -1.90 -12.08 -22.84
CA HIS A 33 -1.17 -12.60 -23.99
C HIS A 33 0.21 -11.99 -24.05
N VAL A 34 1.18 -12.79 -24.42
CA VAL A 34 2.54 -12.35 -24.71
C VAL A 34 2.86 -12.76 -26.15
N ASP A 35 3.27 -11.80 -26.97
CA ASP A 35 3.62 -12.07 -28.34
C ASP A 35 4.92 -12.90 -28.39
N ASP A 36 4.87 -14.01 -29.11
CA ASP A 36 6.01 -14.94 -29.14
C ASP A 36 7.23 -14.34 -29.84
N ASP A 37 7.01 -13.46 -30.81
CA ASP A 37 8.09 -12.89 -31.58
C ASP A 37 8.73 -11.70 -30.94
N THR A 38 7.91 -10.79 -30.39
CA THR A 38 8.38 -9.52 -29.84
C THR A 38 8.50 -9.50 -28.32
N GLY A 39 7.80 -10.41 -27.64
CA GLY A 39 7.70 -10.39 -26.18
C GLY A 39 6.77 -9.31 -25.66
N TYR A 40 6.06 -8.61 -26.54
CA TYR A 40 5.12 -7.57 -26.10
C TYR A 40 3.98 -8.21 -25.33
N ARG A 41 3.56 -7.50 -24.26
CA ARG A 41 2.52 -7.96 -23.36
C ARG A 41 1.23 -7.24 -23.64
N TYR A 42 0.14 -7.98 -23.62
CA TYR A 42 -1.20 -7.48 -23.87
C TYR A 42 -2.11 -7.88 -22.72
N TYR A 43 -3.02 -6.99 -22.39
CA TYR A 43 -3.93 -7.20 -21.26
C TYR A 43 -5.37 -7.10 -21.74
N HIS A 44 -6.23 -7.87 -21.10
CA HIS A 44 -7.66 -7.76 -21.33
C HIS A 44 -8.18 -6.54 -20.54
N PRO A 45 -9.09 -5.73 -21.14
CA PRO A 45 -9.64 -4.57 -20.42
C PRO A 45 -10.27 -4.94 -19.08
N SER A 46 -10.85 -6.15 -18.96
CA SER A 46 -11.44 -6.61 -17.72
C SER A 46 -10.43 -6.76 -16.58
N GLN A 47 -9.14 -6.84 -16.90
CA GLN A 47 -8.08 -6.92 -15.88
C GLN A 47 -7.82 -5.56 -15.20
N ALA A 48 -8.39 -4.47 -15.73
CA ALA A 48 -8.16 -3.15 -15.18
C ALA A 48 -8.63 -3.05 -13.73
N ARG A 49 -9.71 -3.73 -13.37
CA ARG A 49 -10.22 -3.73 -12.00
C ARG A 49 -9.17 -4.30 -11.04
N GLN A 50 -8.58 -5.44 -11.39
CA GLN A 50 -7.53 -6.03 -10.57
C GLN A 50 -6.31 -5.13 -10.49
N ALA A 51 -5.90 -4.56 -11.61
CA ALA A 51 -4.76 -3.65 -11.65
C ALA A 51 -4.97 -2.45 -10.73
N MET A 52 -6.14 -1.82 -10.81
CA MET A 52 -6.47 -0.69 -9.97
C MET A 52 -6.52 -1.08 -8.49
N SER A 53 -7.06 -2.26 -8.18
CA SER A 53 -7.11 -2.76 -6.80
C SER A 53 -5.70 -2.93 -6.24
N ILE A 54 -4.78 -3.47 -7.02
CA ILE A 54 -3.39 -3.62 -6.59
C ILE A 54 -2.79 -2.25 -6.28
N GLY A 55 -2.99 -1.29 -7.18
CA GLY A 55 -2.46 0.06 -6.99
C GLY A 55 -2.98 0.72 -5.73
N LEU A 56 -4.28 0.60 -5.48
CA LEU A 56 -4.89 1.19 -4.28
C LEU A 56 -4.39 0.51 -3.01
N LEU A 57 -4.32 -0.81 -3.00
CA LEU A 57 -3.81 -1.54 -1.84
C LEU A 57 -2.35 -1.21 -1.57
N ARG A 58 -1.53 -1.06 -2.62
CA ARG A 58 -0.14 -0.66 -2.44
C ARG A 58 0.00 0.76 -1.91
N SER A 59 -0.91 1.64 -2.30
CA SER A 59 -0.90 3.01 -1.75
C SER A 59 -1.23 3.05 -0.26
N LEU A 60 -1.86 2.00 0.25
CA LEU A 60 -2.13 1.83 1.67
C LEU A 60 -1.04 1.02 2.38
N ASP A 61 0.06 0.73 1.68
CA ASP A 61 1.19 -0.05 2.20
C ASP A 61 0.80 -1.48 2.59
N VAL A 62 -0.21 -2.03 1.94
CA VAL A 62 -0.62 -3.42 2.20
C VAL A 62 0.44 -4.36 1.62
N PRO A 63 0.89 -5.36 2.39
CA PRO A 63 1.88 -6.31 1.88
C PRO A 63 1.38 -7.10 0.68
N LEU A 64 2.31 -7.46 -0.21
CA LEU A 64 1.95 -8.17 -1.44
C LEU A 64 1.23 -9.49 -1.18
N ALA A 65 1.61 -10.21 -0.13
CA ALA A 65 0.95 -11.47 0.22
C ALA A 65 -0.53 -11.26 0.58
N VAL A 66 -0.83 -10.15 1.26
CA VAL A 66 -2.21 -9.81 1.62
C VAL A 66 -2.99 -9.36 0.38
N ILE A 67 -2.34 -8.62 -0.52
CA ILE A 67 -2.96 -8.23 -1.78
C ILE A 67 -3.38 -9.47 -2.57
N ALA A 68 -2.51 -10.48 -2.61
CA ALA A 68 -2.83 -11.74 -3.29
C ALA A 68 -4.08 -12.39 -2.68
N GLN A 69 -4.21 -12.36 -1.37
CA GLN A 69 -5.38 -12.91 -0.68
C GLN A 69 -6.66 -12.13 -1.04
N VAL A 70 -6.57 -10.80 -1.08
CA VAL A 70 -7.71 -9.96 -1.45
C VAL A 70 -8.13 -10.27 -2.89
N LEU A 71 -7.17 -10.34 -3.80
CA LEU A 71 -7.47 -10.60 -5.22
C LEU A 71 -8.02 -12.00 -5.44
N SER A 72 -7.60 -12.98 -4.67
CA SER A 72 -8.10 -14.35 -4.80
C SER A 72 -9.48 -14.53 -4.16
N GLY A 73 -10.02 -13.49 -3.52
CA GLY A 73 -11.33 -13.55 -2.90
C GLY A 73 -11.34 -14.27 -1.57
N THR A 74 -10.20 -14.35 -0.88
CA THR A 74 -10.13 -14.95 0.45
C THR A 74 -11.09 -14.23 1.38
N ALA A 75 -11.98 -15.00 2.01
CA ALA A 75 -12.99 -14.42 2.88
C ALA A 75 -12.36 -13.64 4.02
N GLY A 76 -12.83 -12.42 4.23
CA GLY A 76 -12.36 -11.56 5.30
C GLY A 76 -11.04 -10.84 5.07
N ALA A 77 -10.35 -11.11 3.95
CA ALA A 77 -9.05 -10.49 3.71
C ALA A 77 -9.13 -8.96 3.64
N LEU A 78 -10.09 -8.44 2.88
CA LEU A 78 -10.25 -6.99 2.77
C LEU A 78 -10.73 -6.37 4.08
N GLY A 79 -11.61 -7.07 4.80
CA GLY A 79 -12.05 -6.64 6.12
C GLY A 79 -10.90 -6.54 7.11
N GLN A 80 -9.97 -7.50 7.05
CA GLN A 80 -8.78 -7.46 7.91
C GLN A 80 -7.89 -6.27 7.57
N VAL A 81 -7.73 -5.96 6.29
CA VAL A 81 -6.99 -4.76 5.87
C VAL A 81 -7.61 -3.52 6.48
N ARG A 82 -8.95 -3.40 6.42
CA ARG A 82 -9.65 -2.26 7.01
C ARG A 82 -9.42 -2.18 8.51
N ASP A 83 -9.54 -3.30 9.20
CA ASP A 83 -9.38 -3.33 10.66
C ASP A 83 -7.96 -2.93 11.06
N ASP A 84 -6.97 -3.42 10.34
CA ASP A 84 -5.58 -3.10 10.59
C ASP A 84 -5.32 -1.60 10.38
N LEU A 85 -5.88 -1.03 9.30
CA LEU A 85 -5.74 0.40 9.02
C LEU A 85 -6.44 1.24 10.10
N ASP A 86 -7.62 0.83 10.54
CA ASP A 86 -8.33 1.55 11.60
C ASP A 86 -7.53 1.54 12.90
N SER A 87 -6.94 0.39 13.25
CA SER A 87 -6.10 0.27 14.44
C SER A 87 -4.86 1.16 14.34
N GLU A 88 -4.22 1.16 13.18
CA GLU A 88 -3.04 1.98 12.92
C GLU A 88 -3.39 3.46 13.03
N LEU A 89 -4.51 3.86 12.44
CA LEU A 89 -4.95 5.26 12.49
C LEU A 89 -5.24 5.69 13.91
N ARG A 90 -5.91 4.86 14.70
CA ARG A 90 -6.17 5.17 16.11
C ARG A 90 -4.88 5.32 16.89
N ARG A 91 -3.90 4.45 16.64
CA ARG A 91 -2.60 4.54 17.30
C ARG A 91 -1.89 5.84 16.95
N ARG A 92 -1.90 6.21 15.69
CA ARG A 92 -1.26 7.45 15.23
C ARG A 92 -1.95 8.69 15.79
N ARG A 93 -3.27 8.65 15.89
CA ARG A 93 -4.03 9.76 16.49
C ARG A 93 -3.68 9.94 17.97
N ARG A 94 -3.52 8.85 18.70
CA ARG A 94 -3.11 8.93 20.11
C ARG A 94 -1.72 9.53 20.24
N THR A 95 -0.80 9.14 19.38
CA THR A 95 0.55 9.70 19.38
C THR A 95 0.52 11.20 19.08
N LEU A 96 -0.27 11.59 18.08
CA LEU A 96 -0.41 13.00 17.73
C LEU A 96 -1.00 13.79 18.89
N ALA A 97 -2.02 13.26 19.55
CA ALA A 97 -2.63 13.91 20.69
C ALA A 97 -1.61 14.08 21.82
N ALA A 98 -0.78 13.08 22.05
CA ALA A 98 0.28 13.18 23.05
C ALA A 98 1.28 14.28 22.69
N LEU A 99 1.65 14.37 21.40
CA LEU A 99 2.55 15.44 20.96
C LEU A 99 1.92 16.81 21.13
N GLU A 100 0.65 16.95 20.78
CA GLU A 100 -0.06 18.22 20.93
C GLU A 100 -0.09 18.65 22.39
N LYS A 101 -0.29 17.69 23.28
CA LYS A 101 -0.30 17.98 24.72
C LYS A 101 1.07 18.43 25.20
N VAL A 102 2.13 17.74 24.76
CA VAL A 102 3.50 18.13 25.12
C VAL A 102 3.80 19.54 24.64
N MET A 103 3.41 19.86 23.39
CA MET A 103 3.66 21.17 22.80
C MET A 103 2.88 22.28 23.50
N ALA A 104 1.67 21.98 23.99
CA ALA A 104 0.83 22.97 24.66
C ALA A 104 1.20 23.15 26.13
N ASP A 105 1.39 22.04 26.85
CA ASP A 105 1.52 22.03 28.31
C ASP A 105 2.96 21.86 28.80
N GLY A 106 3.84 21.46 27.89
CA GLY A 106 5.20 21.08 28.26
C GLY A 106 5.24 19.67 28.84
N LEU A 107 6.40 19.30 29.38
CA LEU A 107 6.59 17.98 29.93
C LEU A 107 5.99 17.89 31.33
N PRO A 108 5.41 16.72 31.66
CA PRO A 108 4.99 16.49 33.08
C PRO A 108 6.17 16.62 34.02
N SER A 109 5.89 16.98 35.29
CA SER A 109 6.93 17.24 36.26
C SER A 109 7.94 16.10 36.43
N ALA A 110 7.46 14.87 36.43
CA ALA A 110 8.34 13.72 36.57
C ALA A 110 9.29 13.59 35.37
N GLN A 111 8.80 13.88 34.16
CA GLN A 111 9.63 13.84 32.98
C GLN A 111 10.63 14.98 32.91
N VAL A 112 10.23 16.14 33.38
CA VAL A 112 11.14 17.29 33.50
C VAL A 112 12.31 16.91 34.40
N ARG A 113 12.04 16.26 35.52
CA ARG A 113 13.10 15.82 36.43
C ARG A 113 14.06 14.85 35.78
N MET A 114 13.52 13.91 34.98
CA MET A 114 14.34 12.97 34.23
C MET A 114 15.20 13.67 33.21
N VAL A 115 14.67 14.67 32.52
CA VAL A 115 15.43 15.48 31.58
C VAL A 115 16.60 16.19 32.28
N GLU A 116 16.36 16.72 33.45
CA GLU A 116 17.40 17.39 34.23
C GLU A 116 18.52 16.45 34.64
N GLU A 117 18.24 15.16 34.74
CA GLU A 117 19.24 14.17 35.15
C GLU A 117 20.03 13.64 33.92
N SER A 118 20.10 14.41 32.88
CA SER A 118 20.91 14.20 31.72
C SER A 118 20.41 13.11 30.78
N PRO A 119 19.39 13.41 30.00
CA PRO A 119 18.92 12.51 28.98
C PRO A 119 19.92 12.41 27.82
N ALA A 120 20.09 11.19 27.30
CA ALA A 120 21.03 10.95 26.22
C ALA A 120 20.66 11.73 24.96
N TRP A 121 19.38 11.95 24.75
CA TRP A 121 18.90 12.61 23.52
C TRP A 121 19.18 14.12 23.50
N SER A 122 19.49 14.71 24.60
CA SER A 122 19.73 16.15 24.68
C SER A 122 21.16 16.55 24.34
N ARG A 123 21.97 15.61 23.95
CA ARG A 123 23.38 15.87 23.62
C ARG A 123 23.61 16.11 22.15
#